data_e1a6c663959f3edda0b0f956c081804e
#
_entry.id   e1a6c663959f3edda0b0f956c081804e
#
_cell.length_a   1.000
_cell.length_b   1.000
_cell.length_c   1.000
_cell.angle_alpha   90.00
_cell.angle_beta   90.00
_cell.angle_gamma   90.00
#
_symmetry.space_group_name_H-M   'P 1'
#
loop_
_entity.id
_entity.type
_entity.pdbx_description
1 polymer ?
#
loop_
_entity_poly.entity_id
_entity_poly.type
_entity_poly.pdbx_seq_one_letter_code
_entity_poly.pdbx_strand_id
1 'polypeptide(L)'
;MHYFALLLHPERTTPPSPDQQAVEMAEWERFHELAAPAIRAGDALAPAADAVRITGGPDAPVVTEGPYAEGAEVAGGYYVFEAADLDAALAIAQDIPAARFGAVEVWPMVEWRRPVRALAGDWLALLLEPVESASAPGSAEWIEGARAHEAFGRAADEHILTGAALQHHSTATTVQVRDGKTALTDGPFAEGAEVAHGFYVLAATDRDEAVKLASMIPASTVEVRRLAGISGL
;
A
#
# COMPACT_ATOMS: atom_id res chain seq x y z
N MET A 1 1.80 -11.47 -14.09
CA MET A 1 0.71 -10.75 -13.39
C MET A 1 1.33 -9.76 -12.42
N HIS A 2 0.56 -8.74 -11.94
CA HIS A 2 1.07 -7.78 -10.97
C HIS A 2 0.40 -7.98 -9.61
N TYR A 3 1.20 -7.82 -8.57
CA TYR A 3 0.78 -8.00 -7.18
C TYR A 3 1.22 -6.79 -6.37
N PHE A 4 0.31 -6.28 -5.54
CA PHE A 4 0.61 -5.26 -4.55
C PHE A 4 0.96 -5.95 -3.24
N ALA A 5 2.08 -5.59 -2.64
CA ALA A 5 2.51 -6.09 -1.34
C ALA A 5 2.52 -4.92 -0.35
N LEU A 6 1.62 -4.95 0.62
CA LEU A 6 1.55 -3.98 1.71
C LEU A 6 2.34 -4.52 2.91
N LEU A 7 3.26 -3.72 3.40
CA LEU A 7 4.12 -4.08 4.52
C LEU A 7 3.50 -3.53 5.80
N LEU A 8 3.15 -4.41 6.71
CA LEU A 8 2.54 -4.07 8.00
C LEU A 8 3.50 -4.41 9.13
N HIS A 9 3.61 -3.52 10.11
CA HIS A 9 4.41 -3.76 11.30
C HIS A 9 3.90 -2.96 12.48
N PRO A 10 4.16 -3.40 13.73
CA PRO A 10 3.90 -2.58 14.91
C PRO A 10 4.65 -1.25 14.82
N GLU A 11 4.01 -0.17 15.24
CA GLU A 11 4.69 1.13 15.28
C GLU A 11 5.87 1.08 16.25
N ARG A 12 7.04 1.46 15.75
CA ARG A 12 8.26 1.44 16.54
C ARG A 12 8.33 2.71 17.40
N THR A 13 8.24 2.54 18.71
CA THR A 13 8.30 3.65 19.67
C THR A 13 9.72 4.06 20.04
N THR A 14 10.72 3.21 19.77
CA THR A 14 12.12 3.47 20.07
C THR A 14 12.97 3.28 18.82
N PRO A 15 13.82 4.25 18.46
CA PRO A 15 14.73 4.09 17.33
C PRO A 15 15.67 2.89 17.54
N PRO A 16 16.03 2.16 16.46
CA PRO A 16 17.02 1.10 16.54
C PRO A 16 18.41 1.68 16.92
N SER A 17 19.21 0.88 17.60
CA SER A 17 20.62 1.24 17.79
C SER A 17 21.36 1.26 16.43
N PRO A 18 22.53 1.95 16.33
CA PRO A 18 23.29 1.97 15.08
C PRO A 18 23.63 0.58 14.53
N ASP A 19 23.96 -0.38 15.42
CA ASP A 19 24.27 -1.76 15.02
C ASP A 19 23.00 -2.49 14.50
N GLN A 20 21.86 -2.30 15.16
CA GLN A 20 20.58 -2.84 14.69
C GLN A 20 20.19 -2.23 13.34
N GLN A 21 20.34 -0.93 13.17
CA GLN A 21 20.07 -0.25 11.91
C GLN A 21 20.96 -0.79 10.78
N ALA A 22 22.24 -1.03 11.03
CA ALA A 22 23.16 -1.59 10.03
C ALA A 22 22.73 -3.00 9.60
N VAL A 23 22.32 -3.84 10.55
CA VAL A 23 21.80 -5.19 10.25
C VAL A 23 20.50 -5.13 9.43
N GLU A 24 19.56 -4.28 9.84
CA GLU A 24 18.31 -4.09 9.11
C GLU A 24 18.54 -3.60 7.68
N MET A 25 19.43 -2.61 7.49
CA MET A 25 19.80 -2.11 6.16
C MET A 25 20.38 -3.20 5.28
N ALA A 26 21.30 -4.02 5.80
CA ALA A 26 21.89 -5.12 5.04
C ALA A 26 20.84 -6.19 4.63
N GLU A 27 19.83 -6.44 5.47
CA GLU A 27 18.72 -7.34 5.11
C GLU A 27 17.84 -6.76 3.98
N TRP A 28 17.55 -5.45 4.02
CA TRP A 28 16.81 -4.77 2.94
C TRP A 28 17.62 -4.73 1.64
N GLU A 29 18.91 -4.42 1.67
CA GLU A 29 19.79 -4.44 0.50
C GLU A 29 19.81 -5.82 -0.14
N ARG A 30 19.97 -6.87 0.67
CA ARG A 30 19.92 -8.25 0.17
C ARG A 30 18.58 -8.60 -0.47
N PHE A 31 17.46 -8.19 0.15
CA PHE A 31 16.15 -8.41 -0.45
C PHE A 31 16.04 -7.71 -1.80
N HIS A 32 16.45 -6.44 -1.88
CA HIS A 32 16.41 -5.68 -3.14
C HIS A 32 17.26 -6.33 -4.24
N GLU A 33 18.47 -6.81 -3.92
CA GLU A 33 19.31 -7.52 -4.88
C GLU A 33 18.61 -8.79 -5.43
N LEU A 34 18.02 -9.58 -4.56
CA LEU A 34 17.36 -10.83 -4.93
C LEU A 34 16.06 -10.60 -5.70
N ALA A 35 15.26 -9.64 -5.27
CA ALA A 35 13.93 -9.38 -5.82
C ALA A 35 13.93 -8.36 -6.98
N ALA A 36 15.06 -7.70 -7.29
CA ALA A 36 15.17 -6.70 -8.35
C ALA A 36 14.51 -7.08 -9.68
N PRO A 37 14.64 -8.33 -10.18
CA PRO A 37 14.00 -8.73 -11.44
C PRO A 37 12.47 -8.70 -11.38
N ALA A 38 11.87 -8.80 -10.20
CA ALA A 38 10.42 -8.85 -9.99
C ALA A 38 9.82 -7.52 -9.56
N ILE A 39 10.58 -6.65 -8.88
CA ILE A 39 10.09 -5.37 -8.37
C ILE A 39 9.83 -4.41 -9.53
N ARG A 40 8.68 -3.74 -9.50
CA ARG A 40 8.27 -2.75 -10.51
C ARG A 40 8.02 -1.37 -9.92
N ALA A 41 7.70 -1.28 -8.65
CA ALA A 41 7.58 -0.07 -7.87
C ALA A 41 7.63 -0.44 -6.38
N GLY A 42 7.88 0.52 -5.53
CA GLY A 42 7.82 0.36 -4.09
C GLY A 42 8.61 1.43 -3.37
N ASP A 43 8.23 1.71 -2.14
CA ASP A 43 9.00 2.56 -1.22
C ASP A 43 8.55 2.34 0.22
N ALA A 44 9.38 2.77 1.16
CA ALA A 44 8.97 2.95 2.54
C ALA A 44 8.03 4.17 2.67
N LEU A 45 7.18 4.14 3.66
CA LEU A 45 6.28 5.25 3.99
C LEU A 45 6.86 6.09 5.13
N ALA A 46 6.61 7.39 5.09
CA ALA A 46 6.88 8.29 6.20
C ALA A 46 6.14 7.82 7.48
N PRO A 47 6.57 8.21 8.69
CA PRO A 47 5.96 7.79 9.95
C PRO A 47 4.43 7.90 9.97
N ALA A 48 3.75 6.99 10.67
CA ALA A 48 2.28 6.99 10.76
C ALA A 48 1.73 8.25 11.44
N ALA A 49 2.54 8.90 12.29
CA ALA A 49 2.20 10.20 12.87
C ALA A 49 1.99 11.31 11.83
N ASP A 50 2.63 11.20 10.66
CA ASP A 50 2.52 12.17 9.56
C ASP A 50 1.40 11.79 8.56
N ALA A 51 0.70 10.69 8.80
CA ALA A 51 -0.38 10.24 7.94
C ALA A 51 -1.59 11.18 7.99
N VAL A 52 -2.34 11.22 6.89
CA VAL A 52 -3.63 11.90 6.83
C VAL A 52 -4.68 10.88 6.39
N ARG A 53 -5.80 10.83 7.09
CA ARG A 53 -6.96 10.02 6.70
C ARG A 53 -8.09 10.94 6.25
N ILE A 54 -8.68 10.60 5.12
CA ILE A 54 -9.79 11.33 4.51
C ILE A 54 -10.95 10.35 4.43
N THR A 55 -12.10 10.73 5.01
CA THR A 55 -13.34 9.95 5.00
C THR A 55 -14.48 10.80 4.43
N GLY A 56 -15.65 10.20 4.19
CA GLY A 56 -16.85 10.91 3.73
C GLY A 56 -16.94 11.08 2.21
N GLY A 57 -15.94 10.59 1.47
CA GLY A 57 -15.91 10.68 0.01
C GLY A 57 -15.71 12.10 -0.53
N PRO A 58 -15.69 12.27 -1.88
CA PRO A 58 -15.33 13.53 -2.52
C PRO A 58 -16.34 14.67 -2.31
N ASP A 59 -17.61 14.34 -2.04
CA ASP A 59 -18.68 15.36 -1.87
C ASP A 59 -18.65 16.02 -0.48
N ALA A 60 -18.13 15.33 0.53
CA ALA A 60 -18.05 15.81 1.91
C ALA A 60 -16.80 15.29 2.64
N PRO A 61 -15.59 15.59 2.15
CA PRO A 61 -14.38 15.03 2.72
C PRO A 61 -14.13 15.52 4.15
N VAL A 62 -13.86 14.60 5.05
CA VAL A 62 -13.47 14.87 6.43
C VAL A 62 -12.01 14.44 6.59
N VAL A 63 -11.15 15.40 6.86
CA VAL A 63 -9.70 15.21 7.00
C VAL A 63 -9.34 15.06 8.47
N THR A 64 -8.64 13.98 8.80
CA THR A 64 -8.14 13.70 10.16
C THR A 64 -6.63 13.49 10.11
N GLU A 65 -5.90 14.03 11.06
CA GLU A 65 -4.46 13.80 11.19
C GLU A 65 -4.17 12.55 12.03
N GLY A 66 -3.12 11.79 11.66
CA GLY A 66 -2.69 10.60 12.41
C GLY A 66 -2.02 10.91 13.75
N PRO A 67 -1.66 9.89 14.53
CA PRO A 67 -1.81 8.45 14.27
C PRO A 67 -3.24 7.94 14.52
N TYR A 68 -3.64 6.85 13.85
CA TYR A 68 -5.06 6.43 13.80
C TYR A 68 -5.44 5.27 14.69
N ALA A 69 -4.55 4.56 15.30
CA ALA A 69 -4.93 3.48 16.19
C ALA A 69 -3.85 3.23 17.24
N GLU A 70 -4.24 3.21 18.48
CA GLU A 70 -3.41 2.66 19.54
C GLU A 70 -3.31 1.15 19.37
N GLY A 71 -2.08 0.64 19.14
CA GLY A 71 -1.78 -0.78 19.12
C GLY A 71 -2.07 -1.52 17.80
N ALA A 72 -2.50 -0.85 16.76
CA ALA A 72 -2.63 -1.45 15.44
C ALA A 72 -1.30 -1.51 14.69
N GLU A 73 -1.16 -2.49 13.82
CA GLU A 73 -0.08 -2.50 12.85
C GLU A 73 -0.30 -1.38 11.83
N VAL A 74 0.81 -0.74 11.45
CA VAL A 74 0.81 0.38 10.53
C VAL A 74 1.43 -0.03 9.20
N ALA A 75 0.96 0.55 8.11
CA ALA A 75 1.60 0.42 6.82
C ALA A 75 2.97 1.11 6.87
N GLY A 76 4.03 0.34 6.70
CA GLY A 76 5.42 0.82 6.71
C GLY A 76 6.01 1.00 5.33
N GLY A 77 5.37 0.45 4.31
CA GLY A 77 5.83 0.50 2.92
C GLY A 77 4.98 -0.36 2.01
N TYR A 78 5.32 -0.34 0.73
CA TYR A 78 4.69 -1.20 -0.26
C TYR A 78 5.67 -1.61 -1.35
N TYR A 79 5.34 -2.69 -2.07
CA TYR A 79 5.94 -3.05 -3.34
C TYR A 79 4.87 -3.40 -4.36
N VAL A 80 5.24 -3.26 -5.64
CA VAL A 80 4.54 -3.87 -6.76
C VAL A 80 5.46 -4.89 -7.39
N PHE A 81 5.02 -6.15 -7.43
CA PHE A 81 5.75 -7.25 -8.05
C PHE A 81 5.13 -7.62 -9.39
N GLU A 82 5.97 -8.01 -10.35
CA GLU A 82 5.57 -8.80 -11.49
C GLU A 82 6.00 -10.25 -11.25
N ALA A 83 5.03 -11.15 -11.16
CA ALA A 83 5.24 -12.57 -10.93
C ALA A 83 4.34 -13.41 -11.86
N ALA A 84 4.72 -14.66 -12.08
CA ALA A 84 3.98 -15.57 -12.96
C ALA A 84 2.58 -15.86 -12.41
N ASP A 85 2.51 -16.13 -11.12
CA ASP A 85 1.32 -16.49 -10.35
C ASP A 85 1.45 -16.04 -8.89
N LEU A 86 0.43 -16.33 -8.08
CA LEU A 86 0.40 -15.96 -6.67
C LEU A 86 1.51 -16.67 -5.88
N ASP A 87 1.79 -17.94 -6.15
CA ASP A 87 2.83 -18.69 -5.44
C ASP A 87 4.21 -18.04 -5.63
N ALA A 88 4.51 -17.60 -6.86
CA ALA A 88 5.74 -16.87 -7.15
C ALA A 88 5.78 -15.50 -6.44
N ALA A 89 4.65 -14.79 -6.33
CA ALA A 89 4.59 -13.52 -5.58
C ALA A 89 4.76 -13.75 -4.07
N LEU A 90 4.18 -14.80 -3.50
CA LEU A 90 4.34 -15.18 -2.10
C LEU A 90 5.78 -15.61 -1.77
N ALA A 91 6.44 -16.31 -2.73
CA ALA A 91 7.85 -16.66 -2.60
C ALA A 91 8.76 -15.42 -2.52
N ILE A 92 8.43 -14.32 -3.20
CA ILE A 92 9.13 -13.05 -3.06
C ILE A 92 8.78 -12.39 -1.72
N ALA A 93 7.50 -12.37 -1.37
CA ALA A 93 7.01 -11.67 -0.18
C ALA A 93 7.56 -12.23 1.13
N GLN A 94 7.81 -13.54 1.24
CA GLN A 94 8.41 -14.16 2.42
C GLN A 94 9.84 -13.71 2.70
N ASP A 95 10.56 -13.23 1.68
CA ASP A 95 11.93 -12.73 1.81
C ASP A 95 11.97 -11.25 2.20
N ILE A 96 10.85 -10.54 2.19
CA ILE A 96 10.78 -9.15 2.68
C ILE A 96 11.06 -9.15 4.18
N PRO A 97 12.00 -8.33 4.67
CA PRO A 97 12.32 -8.28 6.11
C PRO A 97 11.09 -8.03 7.00
N ALA A 98 10.13 -7.22 6.55
CA ALA A 98 8.90 -6.93 7.28
C ALA A 98 8.08 -8.19 7.64
N ALA A 99 8.13 -9.26 6.84
CA ALA A 99 7.43 -10.51 7.14
C ALA A 99 7.90 -11.16 8.47
N ARG A 100 9.09 -10.83 8.96
CA ARG A 100 9.69 -11.41 10.18
C ARG A 100 9.25 -10.74 11.47
N PHE A 101 8.92 -9.45 11.43
CA PHE A 101 8.52 -8.69 12.62
C PHE A 101 7.11 -8.11 12.54
N GLY A 102 6.49 -8.18 11.39
CA GLY A 102 5.11 -7.79 11.10
C GLY A 102 4.43 -8.78 10.18
N ALA A 103 3.83 -8.30 9.12
CA ALA A 103 3.21 -9.09 8.07
C ALA A 103 3.39 -8.43 6.71
N VAL A 104 3.25 -9.21 5.65
CA VAL A 104 3.15 -8.72 4.28
C VAL A 104 1.85 -9.22 3.69
N GLU A 105 0.95 -8.32 3.33
CA GLU A 105 -0.25 -8.65 2.59
C GLU A 105 0.04 -8.61 1.10
N VAL A 106 -0.24 -9.70 0.39
CA VAL A 106 -0.06 -9.81 -1.06
C VAL A 106 -1.43 -9.83 -1.74
N TRP A 107 -1.64 -8.86 -2.62
CA TRP A 107 -2.90 -8.63 -3.30
C TRP A 107 -2.74 -8.76 -4.81
N PRO A 108 -3.46 -9.65 -5.50
CA PRO A 108 -3.54 -9.60 -6.94
C PRO A 108 -4.17 -8.29 -7.40
N MET A 109 -3.62 -7.66 -8.43
CA MET A 109 -4.17 -6.43 -8.99
C MET A 109 -5.09 -6.71 -10.18
N VAL A 110 -6.16 -5.91 -10.32
CA VAL A 110 -7.04 -5.97 -11.49
C VAL A 110 -6.34 -5.38 -12.69
N GLU A 111 -5.83 -4.17 -12.53
CA GLU A 111 -5.11 -3.41 -13.54
C GLU A 111 -4.08 -2.53 -12.85
N TRP A 112 -2.93 -2.36 -13.47
CA TRP A 112 -1.87 -1.50 -12.94
C TRP A 112 -1.32 -0.57 -14.03
N ARG A 113 -1.35 0.72 -13.74
CA ARG A 113 -0.70 1.73 -14.56
C ARG A 113 0.76 1.86 -14.11
N ARG A 114 1.70 1.45 -14.96
CA ARG A 114 3.13 1.57 -14.66
C ARG A 114 3.51 3.04 -14.45
N PRO A 115 4.34 3.37 -13.44
CA PRO A 115 4.79 4.73 -13.24
C PRO A 115 5.64 5.23 -14.41
N VAL A 116 5.50 6.51 -14.73
CA VAL A 116 6.21 7.16 -15.84
C VAL A 116 7.60 7.67 -15.45
N ARG A 117 7.90 7.72 -14.16
CA ARG A 117 9.17 8.12 -13.57
C ARG A 117 9.36 7.48 -12.20
N ALA A 118 10.54 7.62 -11.60
CA ALA A 118 10.77 7.25 -10.18
C ALA A 118 9.84 8.04 -9.25
N LEU A 119 9.39 7.40 -8.18
CA LEU A 119 8.33 7.87 -7.27
C LEU A 119 8.85 8.54 -5.99
N ALA A 120 10.15 8.84 -5.92
CA ALA A 120 10.77 9.37 -4.70
C ALA A 120 10.16 10.71 -4.23
N GLY A 121 9.65 10.71 -3.00
CA GLY A 121 9.09 11.90 -2.35
C GLY A 121 7.66 12.26 -2.76
N ASP A 122 7.02 11.44 -3.58
CA ASP A 122 5.59 11.54 -3.92
C ASP A 122 4.70 11.00 -2.79
N TRP A 123 3.41 10.93 -3.01
CA TRP A 123 2.43 10.60 -1.99
C TRP A 123 1.63 9.34 -2.36
N LEU A 124 1.68 8.33 -1.50
CA LEU A 124 0.77 7.19 -1.59
C LEU A 124 -0.59 7.60 -1.04
N ALA A 125 -1.64 7.36 -1.81
CA ALA A 125 -3.03 7.38 -1.39
C ALA A 125 -3.52 5.92 -1.37
N LEU A 126 -3.54 5.29 -0.20
CA LEU A 126 -4.08 3.94 0.00
C LEU A 126 -5.58 4.03 0.18
N LEU A 127 -6.34 3.30 -0.62
CA LEU A 127 -7.79 3.27 -0.61
C LEU A 127 -8.27 2.15 0.30
N LEU A 128 -9.10 2.49 1.26
CA LEU A 128 -9.64 1.57 2.25
C LEU A 128 -11.16 1.57 2.19
N GLU A 129 -11.76 0.41 2.38
CA GLU A 129 -13.21 0.25 2.45
C GLU A 129 -13.59 -0.71 3.58
N PRO A 130 -14.79 -0.57 4.17
CA PRO A 130 -15.32 -1.57 5.09
C PRO A 130 -15.41 -2.94 4.41
N VAL A 131 -15.04 -4.00 5.13
CA VAL A 131 -15.04 -5.39 4.61
C VAL A 131 -16.40 -5.76 4.01
N GLU A 132 -17.47 -5.36 4.68
CA GLU A 132 -18.86 -5.62 4.24
C GLU A 132 -19.28 -4.85 3.00
N SER A 133 -18.56 -3.79 2.64
CA SER A 133 -18.84 -2.94 1.47
C SER A 133 -18.04 -3.33 0.24
N ALA A 134 -17.09 -4.27 0.39
CA ALA A 134 -16.19 -4.67 -0.68
C ALA A 134 -16.96 -5.29 -1.84
N SER A 135 -16.91 -4.62 -2.99
CA SER A 135 -17.60 -5.06 -4.20
C SER A 135 -16.69 -5.96 -5.05
N ALA A 136 -17.22 -7.10 -5.48
CA ALA A 136 -16.47 -8.00 -6.36
C ALA A 136 -16.25 -7.36 -7.74
N PRO A 137 -15.05 -7.50 -8.35
CA PRO A 137 -14.80 -7.04 -9.71
C PRO A 137 -15.85 -7.56 -10.70
N GLY A 138 -16.44 -6.62 -11.47
CA GLY A 138 -17.49 -6.92 -12.44
C GLY A 138 -18.92 -6.86 -11.91
N SER A 139 -19.15 -6.62 -10.62
CA SER A 139 -20.49 -6.31 -10.09
C SER A 139 -20.97 -4.93 -10.57
N ALA A 140 -22.26 -4.64 -10.41
CA ALA A 140 -22.82 -3.35 -10.81
C ALA A 140 -22.21 -2.19 -10.00
N GLU A 141 -22.04 -2.40 -8.71
CA GLU A 141 -21.44 -1.45 -7.77
C GLU A 141 -19.95 -1.20 -8.13
N TRP A 142 -19.21 -2.27 -8.45
CA TRP A 142 -17.82 -2.16 -8.91
C TRP A 142 -17.70 -1.36 -10.20
N ILE A 143 -18.61 -1.61 -11.19
CA ILE A 143 -18.62 -0.88 -12.47
C ILE A 143 -18.95 0.60 -12.24
N GLU A 144 -19.86 0.93 -11.34
CA GLU A 144 -20.17 2.32 -10.98
C GLU A 144 -18.97 2.99 -10.30
N GLY A 145 -18.34 2.34 -9.33
CA GLY A 145 -17.09 2.79 -8.70
C GLY A 145 -15.98 3.01 -9.72
N ALA A 146 -15.78 2.08 -10.65
CA ALA A 146 -14.78 2.22 -11.70
C ALA A 146 -15.01 3.47 -12.58
N ARG A 147 -16.26 3.81 -12.90
CA ARG A 147 -16.58 5.04 -13.64
C ARG A 147 -16.25 6.31 -12.84
N ALA A 148 -16.48 6.29 -11.54
CA ALA A 148 -16.10 7.40 -10.67
C ALA A 148 -14.57 7.57 -10.60
N HIS A 149 -13.82 6.45 -10.49
CA HIS A 149 -12.36 6.47 -10.58
C HIS A 149 -11.83 6.92 -11.94
N GLU A 150 -12.50 6.58 -13.07
CA GLU A 150 -12.16 7.12 -14.38
C GLU A 150 -12.38 8.64 -14.45
N ALA A 151 -13.43 9.15 -13.81
CA ALA A 151 -13.67 10.59 -13.76
C ALA A 151 -12.58 11.31 -12.94
N PHE A 152 -12.19 10.77 -11.78
CA PHE A 152 -11.05 11.24 -11.01
C PHE A 152 -9.76 11.17 -11.85
N GLY A 153 -9.51 10.04 -12.53
CA GLY A 153 -8.35 9.86 -13.40
C GLY A 153 -8.21 10.92 -14.48
N ARG A 154 -9.34 11.33 -15.09
CA ARG A 154 -9.35 12.44 -16.07
C ARG A 154 -9.13 13.81 -15.43
N ALA A 155 -9.65 14.03 -14.22
CA ALA A 155 -9.55 15.32 -13.53
C ALA A 155 -8.15 15.56 -12.94
N ALA A 156 -7.43 14.51 -12.58
CA ALA A 156 -6.14 14.55 -11.89
C ALA A 156 -5.00 13.87 -12.69
N ASP A 157 -5.14 13.64 -14.00
CA ASP A 157 -4.21 12.85 -14.81
C ASP A 157 -2.75 13.30 -14.71
N GLU A 158 -2.51 14.60 -14.66
CA GLU A 158 -1.15 15.18 -14.55
C GLU A 158 -0.50 14.88 -13.17
N HIS A 159 -1.31 14.56 -12.16
CA HIS A 159 -0.86 14.28 -10.81
C HIS A 159 -0.78 12.77 -10.51
N ILE A 160 -1.45 11.92 -11.29
CA ILE A 160 -1.45 10.47 -11.06
C ILE A 160 -0.22 9.84 -11.72
N LEU A 161 0.74 9.40 -10.91
CA LEU A 161 1.96 8.74 -11.40
C LEU A 161 1.76 7.26 -11.65
N THR A 162 1.03 6.59 -10.78
CA THR A 162 0.66 5.17 -10.87
C THR A 162 -0.56 4.90 -10.02
N GLY A 163 -1.17 3.75 -10.19
CA GLY A 163 -2.29 3.30 -9.38
C GLY A 163 -2.83 1.97 -9.86
N ALA A 164 -3.57 1.30 -9.01
CA ALA A 164 -4.26 0.05 -9.32
C ALA A 164 -5.49 -0.15 -8.44
N ALA A 165 -6.49 -0.82 -8.99
CA ALA A 165 -7.50 -1.50 -8.20
C ALA A 165 -6.98 -2.88 -7.78
N LEU A 166 -7.22 -3.27 -6.53
CA LEU A 166 -6.92 -4.59 -6.01
C LEU A 166 -8.07 -5.54 -6.26
N GLN A 167 -7.79 -6.83 -6.33
CA GLN A 167 -8.83 -7.85 -6.37
C GLN A 167 -9.58 -7.89 -5.03
N HIS A 168 -10.73 -8.55 -4.99
CA HIS A 168 -11.53 -8.69 -3.78
C HIS A 168 -10.69 -9.20 -2.60
N HIS A 169 -10.93 -8.70 -1.39
CA HIS A 169 -10.13 -8.99 -0.18
C HIS A 169 -9.95 -10.49 0.11
N SER A 170 -10.90 -11.34 -0.29
CA SER A 170 -10.77 -12.79 -0.14
C SER A 170 -9.67 -13.42 -1.01
N THR A 171 -9.09 -12.67 -1.94
CA THR A 171 -7.96 -13.11 -2.78
C THR A 171 -6.61 -12.68 -2.24
N ALA A 172 -6.59 -11.86 -1.19
CA ALA A 172 -5.37 -11.51 -0.50
C ALA A 172 -4.77 -12.70 0.22
N THR A 173 -3.47 -12.70 0.39
CA THR A 173 -2.76 -13.64 1.25
C THR A 173 -1.80 -12.91 2.15
N THR A 174 -1.90 -13.15 3.45
CA THR A 174 -0.99 -12.62 4.45
C THR A 174 0.20 -13.57 4.62
N VAL A 175 1.40 -13.01 4.54
CA VAL A 175 2.67 -13.72 4.71
C VAL A 175 3.33 -13.26 6.01
N GLN A 176 3.66 -14.20 6.87
CA GLN A 176 4.47 -13.98 8.07
C GLN A 176 5.59 -15.02 8.15
N VAL A 177 6.72 -14.61 8.67
CA VAL A 177 7.85 -15.52 8.94
C VAL A 177 8.16 -15.49 10.43
N ARG A 178 8.02 -16.64 11.11
CA ARG A 178 8.31 -16.78 12.54
C ARG A 178 9.22 -17.98 12.75
N ASP A 179 10.31 -17.79 13.45
CA ASP A 179 11.31 -18.85 13.72
C ASP A 179 11.78 -19.57 12.43
N GLY A 180 11.96 -18.80 11.35
CA GLY A 180 12.38 -19.32 10.04
C GLY A 180 11.31 -20.13 9.30
N LYS A 181 10.05 -20.13 9.78
CA LYS A 181 8.93 -20.80 9.13
C LYS A 181 7.98 -19.76 8.54
N THR A 182 7.62 -19.94 7.27
CA THR A 182 6.60 -19.14 6.60
C THR A 182 5.21 -19.63 6.98
N ALA A 183 4.38 -18.72 7.45
CA ALA A 183 2.95 -18.91 7.65
C ALA A 183 2.20 -18.10 6.59
N LEU A 184 1.28 -18.75 5.89
CA LEU A 184 0.37 -18.14 4.92
C LEU A 184 -1.05 -18.20 5.49
N THR A 185 -1.75 -17.07 5.46
CA THR A 185 -3.14 -16.97 5.90
C THR A 185 -3.96 -16.35 4.77
N ASP A 186 -5.08 -16.95 4.44
CA ASP A 186 -6.01 -16.39 3.46
C ASP A 186 -6.64 -15.10 4.01
N GLY A 187 -6.71 -14.09 3.15
CA GLY A 187 -7.26 -12.78 3.50
C GLY A 187 -6.22 -11.78 4.04
N PRO A 188 -6.65 -10.54 4.29
CA PRO A 188 -5.81 -9.50 4.88
C PRO A 188 -5.48 -9.83 6.35
N PHE A 189 -4.36 -9.28 6.83
CA PHE A 189 -3.82 -9.56 8.16
C PHE A 189 -4.67 -9.00 9.30
N ALA A 190 -5.18 -7.79 9.10
CA ALA A 190 -5.94 -7.13 10.14
C ALA A 190 -7.38 -7.64 10.15
N GLU A 191 -7.86 -8.12 11.30
CA GLU A 191 -9.30 -8.19 11.62
C GLU A 191 -9.87 -6.77 11.76
N GLY A 192 -9.39 -5.83 10.92
CA GLY A 192 -9.79 -4.44 10.89
C GLY A 192 -11.17 -4.27 10.26
N ALA A 193 -11.84 -3.19 10.61
CA ALA A 193 -13.11 -2.81 10.00
C ALA A 193 -12.97 -2.42 8.52
N GLU A 194 -11.74 -2.15 8.05
CA GLU A 194 -11.45 -1.70 6.68
C GLU A 194 -10.31 -2.50 6.06
N VAL A 195 -10.38 -2.72 4.76
CA VAL A 195 -9.40 -3.44 3.95
C VAL A 195 -8.96 -2.60 2.76
N ALA A 196 -7.74 -2.83 2.27
CA ALA A 196 -7.25 -2.20 1.07
C ALA A 196 -8.03 -2.68 -0.15
N HIS A 197 -8.43 -1.75 -1.04
CA HIS A 197 -9.06 -2.10 -2.31
C HIS A 197 -8.40 -1.43 -3.52
N GLY A 198 -7.41 -0.55 -3.30
CA GLY A 198 -6.66 0.11 -4.34
C GLY A 198 -5.66 1.11 -3.80
N PHE A 199 -4.90 1.71 -4.69
CA PHE A 199 -3.99 2.79 -4.36
C PHE A 199 -3.75 3.71 -5.56
N TYR A 200 -3.33 4.93 -5.26
CA TYR A 200 -2.68 5.85 -6.20
C TYR A 200 -1.36 6.33 -5.63
N VAL A 201 -0.41 6.69 -6.50
CA VAL A 201 0.72 7.53 -6.13
C VAL A 201 0.53 8.87 -6.84
N LEU A 202 0.49 9.92 -6.05
CA LEU A 202 0.18 11.27 -6.48
C LEU A 202 1.44 12.14 -6.46
N ALA A 203 1.68 12.86 -7.57
CA ALA A 203 2.64 13.95 -7.62
C ALA A 203 2.00 15.17 -6.98
N ALA A 204 2.53 15.59 -5.83
CA ALA A 204 2.12 16.80 -5.16
C ALA A 204 3.36 17.51 -4.58
N THR A 205 3.37 18.82 -4.64
CA THR A 205 4.49 19.67 -4.18
C THR A 205 4.62 19.67 -2.67
N ASP A 206 3.49 19.54 -1.97
CA ASP A 206 3.41 19.50 -0.52
C ASP A 206 2.23 18.64 -0.02
N ARG A 207 2.09 18.58 1.31
CA ARG A 207 1.03 17.81 1.98
C ARG A 207 -0.36 18.35 1.67
N ASP A 208 -0.53 19.65 1.60
CA ASP A 208 -1.84 20.28 1.41
C ASP A 208 -2.36 19.98 0.00
N GLU A 209 -1.50 20.01 -1.00
CA GLU A 209 -1.84 19.62 -2.36
C GLU A 209 -2.15 18.12 -2.44
N ALA A 210 -1.37 17.26 -1.78
CA ALA A 210 -1.63 15.83 -1.73
C ALA A 210 -2.99 15.52 -1.09
N VAL A 211 -3.33 16.15 0.02
CA VAL A 211 -4.63 16.00 0.69
C VAL A 211 -5.77 16.51 -0.19
N LYS A 212 -5.60 17.64 -0.87
CA LYS A 212 -6.59 18.15 -1.81
C LYS A 212 -6.86 17.20 -2.96
N LEU A 213 -5.83 16.63 -3.57
CA LEU A 213 -5.94 15.65 -4.63
C LEU A 213 -6.60 14.36 -4.12
N ALA A 214 -6.15 13.86 -2.98
CA ALA A 214 -6.69 12.64 -2.37
C ALA A 214 -8.16 12.79 -1.95
N SER A 215 -8.60 14.00 -1.57
CA SER A 215 -10.00 14.30 -1.25
C SER A 215 -10.93 14.19 -2.44
N MET A 216 -10.41 14.17 -3.67
CA MET A 216 -11.20 13.97 -4.89
C MET A 216 -11.38 12.49 -5.24
N ILE A 217 -10.67 11.59 -4.58
CA ILE A 217 -10.73 10.14 -4.86
C ILE A 217 -12.07 9.58 -4.39
N PRO A 218 -12.80 8.86 -5.24
CA PRO A 218 -14.10 8.27 -4.89
C PRO A 218 -13.93 6.98 -4.07
N ALA A 219 -13.47 7.11 -2.83
CA ALA A 219 -13.28 6.02 -1.88
C ALA A 219 -13.90 6.38 -0.53
N SER A 220 -14.31 5.37 0.24
CA SER A 220 -14.88 5.58 1.59
C SER A 220 -13.85 6.16 2.54
N THR A 221 -12.62 5.67 2.44
CA THR A 221 -11.47 6.14 3.23
C THR A 221 -10.23 6.17 2.35
N VAL A 222 -9.45 7.23 2.47
CA VAL A 222 -8.14 7.36 1.82
C VAL A 222 -7.10 7.67 2.90
N GLU A 223 -6.06 6.83 3.02
CA GLU A 223 -4.90 7.12 3.83
C GLU A 223 -3.78 7.69 2.96
N VAL A 224 -3.35 8.90 3.27
CA VAL A 224 -2.30 9.61 2.52
C VAL A 224 -1.00 9.59 3.28
N ARG A 225 0.06 9.09 2.65
CA ARG A 225 1.41 8.96 3.22
C ARG A 225 2.46 9.41 2.23
N ARG A 226 3.45 10.14 2.70
CA ARG A 226 4.59 10.50 1.87
C ARG A 226 5.50 9.29 1.67
N LEU A 227 6.01 9.10 0.44
CA LEU A 227 7.05 8.14 0.14
C LEU A 227 8.39 8.64 0.68
N ALA A 228 9.15 7.76 1.33
CA ALA A 228 10.41 8.11 1.96
C ALA A 228 11.53 8.40 0.93
N GLY A 229 11.39 7.89 -0.30
CA GLY A 229 12.36 8.10 -1.37
C GLY A 229 13.65 7.32 -1.17
N ILE A 230 13.60 6.20 -0.45
CA ILE A 230 14.79 5.42 -0.12
C ILE A 230 15.00 4.20 -1.00
N SER A 231 13.97 3.76 -1.71
CA SER A 231 14.04 2.54 -2.53
C SER A 231 14.84 2.71 -3.83
N GLY A 232 14.91 3.93 -4.36
CA GLY A 232 15.51 4.21 -5.67
C GLY A 232 14.74 3.64 -6.88
N LEU A 233 13.49 3.19 -6.68
CA LEU A 233 12.64 2.51 -7.67
C LEU A 233 11.70 3.49 -8.40
#